data_67c6cee55f9e51f1d313d1604846a965
#
_entry.id   67c6cee55f9e51f1d313d1604846a965
#
_cell.length_a   1.000
_cell.length_b   1.000
_cell.length_c   1.000
_cell.angle_alpha   90.00
_cell.angle_beta   90.00
_cell.angle_gamma   90.00
#
_symmetry.space_group_name_H-M   'P 1'
#
loop_
_entity.id
_entity.type
_entity.pdbx_description
1 polymer ?
#
loop_
_entity_poly.entity_id
_entity_poly.type
_entity_poly.pdbx_seq_one_letter_code
_entity_poly.pdbx_strand_id
1 'polypeptide(L)'
;MMRAVVFVTAAFLLGGCMQGTLAPATEAGWTGRDRHLMANLPYQQVAIPEEYRRHIVDYSRKEAPGTIVVDTGNKLLYYVLPKGQAIRYGITVGEAGQDWSGTASVDRKEEWPSWTPTAGEHARFDHLPAFVAGGPKNPMGARGLYLYSGGKDTGYRIHGTNQPEYIGRAISSGCIRMTNEDVIDLYNRVKVGTIVIVLPASRWTFGPHATGRPNA
;
A
#
# COMPACT_ATOMS: atom_id res chain seq x y z
N MET A 1 31.95 -16.41 -63.21
CA MET A 1 30.76 -15.69 -62.79
C MET A 1 30.43 -16.13 -61.36
N MET A 2 30.86 -15.34 -60.36
CA MET A 2 30.66 -15.63 -58.95
C MET A 2 29.50 -14.77 -58.46
N ARG A 3 28.39 -15.41 -57.99
CA ARG A 3 27.24 -14.73 -57.39
C ARG A 3 27.48 -14.57 -55.91
N ALA A 4 27.60 -13.33 -55.42
CA ALA A 4 27.67 -13.01 -54.02
C ALA A 4 26.23 -13.08 -53.44
N VAL A 5 26.07 -13.86 -52.39
CA VAL A 5 24.82 -13.94 -51.57
C VAL A 5 25.02 -12.99 -50.38
N VAL A 6 24.21 -11.97 -50.33
CA VAL A 6 24.16 -11.02 -49.21
C VAL A 6 23.15 -11.55 -48.19
N PHE A 7 23.62 -11.95 -47.02
CA PHE A 7 22.76 -12.25 -45.86
C PHE A 7 22.42 -10.96 -45.15
N VAL A 8 21.13 -10.58 -45.17
CA VAL A 8 20.59 -9.51 -44.36
C VAL A 8 20.17 -10.11 -43.03
N THR A 9 20.94 -9.85 -41.99
CA THR A 9 20.56 -10.22 -40.61
C THR A 9 19.62 -9.14 -40.06
N ALA A 10 18.33 -9.49 -39.93
CA ALA A 10 17.35 -8.66 -39.23
C ALA A 10 17.57 -8.80 -37.72
N ALA A 11 18.05 -7.75 -37.06
CA ALA A 11 18.13 -7.67 -35.62
C ALA A 11 16.73 -7.35 -35.07
N PHE A 12 16.08 -8.34 -34.46
CA PHE A 12 14.88 -8.13 -33.66
C PHE A 12 15.26 -7.45 -32.33
N LEU A 13 14.97 -6.17 -32.19
CA LEU A 13 14.98 -5.46 -30.93
C LEU A 13 13.76 -5.93 -30.10
N LEU A 14 13.98 -6.86 -29.20
CA LEU A 14 13.01 -7.21 -28.16
C LEU A 14 12.96 -6.04 -27.18
N GLY A 15 12.00 -5.14 -27.36
CA GLY A 15 11.61 -4.13 -26.38
C GLY A 15 10.92 -4.83 -25.20
N GLY A 16 11.71 -5.38 -24.27
CA GLY A 16 11.17 -5.84 -22.98
C GLY A 16 10.72 -4.62 -22.18
N CYS A 17 9.43 -4.52 -21.87
CA CYS A 17 8.92 -3.64 -20.83
C CYS A 17 9.61 -4.04 -19.52
N MET A 18 10.64 -3.30 -19.12
CA MET A 18 11.22 -3.42 -17.78
C MET A 18 10.19 -2.90 -16.78
N GLN A 19 9.35 -3.79 -16.26
CA GLN A 19 8.67 -3.54 -15.00
C GLN A 19 9.77 -3.49 -13.93
N GLY A 20 10.17 -2.27 -13.58
CA GLY A 20 11.20 -2.06 -12.57
C GLY A 20 10.68 -2.49 -11.21
N THR A 21 11.07 -3.67 -10.78
CA THR A 21 10.94 -4.08 -9.37
C THR A 21 11.67 -3.03 -8.55
N LEU A 22 10.95 -2.28 -7.71
CA LEU A 22 11.62 -1.51 -6.67
C LEU A 22 12.38 -2.50 -5.81
N ALA A 23 13.67 -2.23 -5.58
CA ALA A 23 14.45 -3.00 -4.62
C ALA A 23 13.65 -3.17 -3.31
N PRO A 24 13.81 -4.30 -2.59
CA PRO A 24 13.19 -4.49 -1.29
C PRO A 24 13.39 -3.22 -0.48
N ALA A 25 12.40 -2.86 0.35
CA ALA A 25 12.35 -1.59 1.08
C ALA A 25 13.74 -1.23 1.61
N THR A 26 14.44 -0.36 0.86
CA THR A 26 15.72 0.11 1.33
C THR A 26 15.42 0.91 2.60
N GLU A 27 16.28 0.79 3.62
CA GLU A 27 16.19 1.61 4.84
C GLU A 27 16.36 3.12 4.55
N ALA A 28 16.34 3.50 3.28
CA ALA A 28 16.34 4.88 2.83
C ALA A 28 15.10 5.60 3.39
N GLY A 29 15.34 6.62 4.20
CA GLY A 29 14.29 7.36 4.90
C GLY A 29 13.88 6.78 6.26
N TRP A 30 14.50 5.70 6.73
CA TRP A 30 14.33 5.22 8.10
C TRP A 30 15.08 6.09 9.10
N THR A 31 14.40 6.44 10.19
CA THR A 31 15.05 7.10 11.33
C THR A 31 15.93 6.12 12.13
N GLY A 32 16.75 6.63 13.03
CA GLY A 32 17.48 5.76 13.97
C GLY A 32 16.55 4.92 14.84
N ARG A 33 15.39 5.48 15.22
CA ARG A 33 14.34 4.76 15.95
C ARG A 33 13.73 3.64 15.12
N ASP A 34 13.48 3.88 13.85
CA ASP A 34 12.95 2.85 12.94
C ASP A 34 13.89 1.66 12.87
N ARG A 35 15.17 1.91 12.57
CA ARG A 35 16.17 0.82 12.50
C ARG A 35 16.24 0.01 13.79
N HIS A 36 16.26 0.67 14.94
CA HIS A 36 16.30 -0.01 16.23
C HIS A 36 15.05 -0.87 16.47
N LEU A 37 13.85 -0.33 16.23
CA LEU A 37 12.61 -1.05 16.51
C LEU A 37 12.33 -2.14 15.48
N MET A 38 12.67 -1.93 14.21
CA MET A 38 12.47 -2.89 13.12
C MET A 38 13.47 -4.06 13.19
N ALA A 39 14.65 -3.86 13.78
CA ALA A 39 15.62 -4.94 13.99
C ALA A 39 15.16 -5.95 15.06
N ASN A 40 14.22 -5.58 15.95
CA ASN A 40 13.79 -6.38 17.10
C ASN A 40 12.27 -6.57 17.10
N LEU A 41 11.70 -7.02 15.98
CA LEU A 41 10.27 -7.23 15.86
C LEU A 41 9.81 -8.42 16.72
N PRO A 42 8.74 -8.28 17.52
CA PRO A 42 8.23 -9.34 18.39
C PRO A 42 7.29 -10.33 17.65
N TYR A 43 7.19 -10.22 16.33
CA TYR A 43 6.35 -11.06 15.48
C TYR A 43 7.18 -11.62 14.31
N GLN A 44 6.70 -12.72 13.75
CA GLN A 44 7.36 -13.36 12.63
C GLN A 44 7.22 -12.50 11.35
N GLN A 45 8.34 -12.26 10.70
CA GLN A 45 8.31 -11.71 9.34
C GLN A 45 7.87 -12.80 8.37
N VAL A 46 6.94 -12.45 7.49
CA VAL A 46 6.38 -13.35 6.49
C VAL A 46 6.71 -12.84 5.08
N ALA A 47 6.87 -13.77 4.15
CA ALA A 47 7.00 -13.40 2.74
C ALA A 47 5.65 -12.88 2.24
N ILE A 48 5.63 -11.62 1.80
CA ILE A 48 4.45 -11.03 1.17
C ILE A 48 4.30 -11.62 -0.24
N PRO A 49 3.10 -12.12 -0.63
CA PRO A 49 2.84 -12.58 -1.98
C PRO A 49 3.19 -11.54 -3.04
N GLU A 50 3.70 -11.97 -4.19
CA GLU A 50 4.24 -11.08 -5.24
C GLU A 50 3.24 -10.03 -5.69
N GLU A 51 1.97 -10.39 -5.80
CA GLU A 51 0.86 -9.50 -6.19
C GLU A 51 0.64 -8.34 -5.21
N TYR A 52 1.07 -8.49 -3.93
CA TYR A 52 0.97 -7.48 -2.87
C TYR A 52 2.29 -6.80 -2.53
N ARG A 53 3.38 -7.17 -3.20
CA ARG A 53 4.66 -6.47 -3.00
C ARG A 53 4.61 -5.08 -3.61
N ARG A 54 5.41 -4.19 -3.07
CA ARG A 54 5.57 -2.84 -3.58
C ARG A 54 6.25 -2.82 -4.95
N HIS A 55 5.59 -2.22 -5.95
CA HIS A 55 6.11 -2.05 -7.30
C HIS A 55 5.76 -0.68 -7.87
N ILE A 56 6.61 -0.16 -8.79
CA ILE A 56 6.18 0.89 -9.71
C ILE A 56 5.40 0.20 -10.84
N VAL A 57 4.21 0.73 -11.09
CA VAL A 57 3.30 0.21 -12.12
C VAL A 57 2.82 1.34 -13.03
N ASP A 58 2.39 0.99 -14.24
CA ASP A 58 1.67 1.92 -15.10
C ASP A 58 0.32 2.26 -14.47
N TYR A 59 -0.04 3.54 -14.53
CA TYR A 59 -1.24 4.05 -13.90
C TYR A 59 -2.03 4.90 -14.88
N SER A 60 -3.09 4.34 -15.46
CA SER A 60 -3.88 4.95 -16.54
C SER A 60 -5.04 5.83 -16.05
N ARG A 61 -5.25 5.96 -14.75
CA ARG A 61 -6.32 6.81 -14.17
C ARG A 61 -5.89 8.29 -14.16
N LYS A 62 -6.84 9.17 -13.81
CA LYS A 62 -6.69 10.64 -13.98
C LYS A 62 -6.31 11.38 -12.70
N GLU A 63 -6.10 10.68 -11.59
CA GLU A 63 -5.75 11.32 -10.33
C GLU A 63 -4.38 12.01 -10.44
N ALA A 64 -4.27 13.18 -9.82
CA ALA A 64 -3.06 13.99 -9.89
C ALA A 64 -1.88 13.31 -9.14
N PRO A 65 -0.63 13.50 -9.58
CA PRO A 65 0.54 13.07 -8.83
C PRO A 65 0.51 13.54 -7.38
N GLY A 66 0.89 12.65 -6.44
CA GLY A 66 0.82 12.87 -5.00
C GLY A 66 -0.50 12.41 -4.37
N THR A 67 -1.52 12.04 -5.14
CA THR A 67 -2.77 11.46 -4.63
C THR A 67 -2.55 10.01 -4.16
N ILE A 68 -3.21 9.63 -3.08
CA ILE A 68 -3.34 8.23 -2.66
C ILE A 68 -4.67 7.69 -3.17
N VAL A 69 -4.67 6.53 -3.81
CA VAL A 69 -5.88 5.83 -4.24
C VAL A 69 -5.91 4.45 -3.58
N VAL A 70 -6.97 4.17 -2.82
CA VAL A 70 -7.16 2.91 -2.12
C VAL A 70 -8.17 2.07 -2.86
N ASP A 71 -7.75 0.93 -3.36
CA ASP A 71 -8.59 -0.09 -3.99
C ASP A 71 -8.87 -1.20 -2.96
N THR A 72 -9.95 -1.04 -2.23
CA THR A 72 -10.33 -1.98 -1.16
C THR A 72 -10.74 -3.34 -1.72
N GLY A 73 -11.26 -3.39 -2.95
CA GLY A 73 -11.64 -4.61 -3.65
C GLY A 73 -10.43 -5.51 -3.91
N ASN A 74 -9.37 -4.96 -4.48
CA ASN A 74 -8.14 -5.68 -4.84
C ASN A 74 -7.10 -5.73 -3.71
N LYS A 75 -7.34 -5.07 -2.58
CA LYS A 75 -6.39 -4.97 -1.44
C LYS A 75 -5.08 -4.29 -1.84
N LEU A 76 -5.19 -3.22 -2.63
CA LEU A 76 -4.08 -2.46 -3.16
C LEU A 76 -4.24 -0.97 -2.82
N LEU A 77 -3.11 -0.31 -2.62
CA LEU A 77 -3.02 1.15 -2.47
C LEU A 77 -2.04 1.66 -3.52
N TYR A 78 -2.37 2.77 -4.14
CA TYR A 78 -1.55 3.43 -5.16
C TYR A 78 -1.16 4.83 -4.69
N TYR A 79 0.12 5.16 -4.71
CA TYR A 79 0.62 6.52 -4.61
C TYR A 79 0.94 7.01 -6.01
N VAL A 80 0.17 7.95 -6.52
CA VAL A 80 0.26 8.41 -7.91
C VAL A 80 1.54 9.19 -8.14
N LEU A 81 2.28 8.81 -9.15
CA LEU A 81 3.51 9.46 -9.62
C LEU A 81 3.26 10.26 -10.90
N PRO A 82 4.19 11.16 -11.30
CA PRO A 82 4.18 11.76 -12.64
C PRO A 82 4.29 10.71 -13.76
N LYS A 83 4.00 11.12 -14.99
CA LYS A 83 4.18 10.32 -16.21
C LYS A 83 3.35 9.04 -16.30
N GLY A 84 2.16 9.04 -15.71
CA GLY A 84 1.25 7.89 -15.79
C GLY A 84 1.74 6.66 -15.03
N GLN A 85 2.42 6.84 -13.92
CA GLN A 85 2.90 5.79 -13.05
C GLN A 85 2.33 5.92 -11.64
N ALA A 86 2.40 4.84 -10.87
CA ALA A 86 2.14 4.85 -9.43
C ALA A 86 3.03 3.84 -8.71
N ILE A 87 3.27 4.08 -7.43
CA ILE A 87 3.78 3.04 -6.54
C ILE A 87 2.56 2.29 -6.01
N ARG A 88 2.52 0.99 -6.27
CA ARG A 88 1.50 0.07 -5.76
C ARG A 88 2.00 -0.61 -4.50
N TYR A 89 1.15 -0.67 -3.47
CA TYR A 89 1.40 -1.35 -2.20
C TYR A 89 0.28 -2.35 -1.93
N GLY A 90 0.61 -3.48 -1.32
CA GLY A 90 -0.37 -4.39 -0.76
C GLY A 90 -0.91 -3.88 0.58
N ILE A 91 -2.20 -4.05 0.79
CA ILE A 91 -2.88 -3.62 2.01
C ILE A 91 -3.77 -4.73 2.59
N THR A 92 -4.10 -4.57 3.86
CA THR A 92 -5.23 -5.22 4.50
C THR A 92 -6.31 -4.18 4.72
N VAL A 93 -7.56 -4.53 4.48
CA VAL A 93 -8.71 -3.67 4.79
C VAL A 93 -9.61 -4.34 5.81
N GLY A 94 -10.22 -3.56 6.70
CA GLY A 94 -11.25 -4.07 7.57
C GLY A 94 -12.55 -4.31 6.81
N GLU A 95 -13.44 -5.19 7.30
CA GLU A 95 -14.77 -5.40 6.73
C GLU A 95 -15.56 -4.09 6.69
N ALA A 96 -15.57 -3.33 7.78
CA ALA A 96 -16.17 -1.99 7.82
C ALA A 96 -15.44 -0.95 6.93
N GLY A 97 -14.16 -1.15 6.61
CA GLY A 97 -13.40 -0.32 5.68
C GLY A 97 -13.75 -0.57 4.22
N GLN A 98 -14.42 -1.68 3.92
CA GLN A 98 -14.98 -1.93 2.59
C GLN A 98 -16.26 -1.14 2.32
N ASP A 99 -16.98 -0.75 3.37
CA ASP A 99 -18.23 -0.01 3.28
C ASP A 99 -18.01 1.49 3.10
N TRP A 100 -16.82 2.02 3.44
CA TRP A 100 -16.49 3.41 3.25
C TRP A 100 -15.78 3.65 1.92
N SER A 101 -16.35 4.51 1.11
CA SER A 101 -15.75 5.03 -0.12
C SER A 101 -15.95 6.54 -0.20
N GLY A 102 -15.01 7.22 -0.83
CA GLY A 102 -15.08 8.68 -0.95
C GLY A 102 -13.71 9.34 -0.97
N THR A 103 -13.71 10.65 -0.73
CA THR A 103 -12.50 11.46 -0.70
C THR A 103 -12.25 11.98 0.71
N ALA A 104 -11.01 11.87 1.13
CA ALA A 104 -10.48 12.40 2.38
C ALA A 104 -9.14 13.12 2.13
N SER A 105 -8.61 13.77 3.16
CA SER A 105 -7.24 14.29 3.20
C SER A 105 -6.47 13.68 4.38
N VAL A 106 -5.16 13.61 4.25
CA VAL A 106 -4.28 13.30 5.38
C VAL A 106 -4.07 14.59 6.17
N ASP A 107 -4.69 14.72 7.33
CA ASP A 107 -4.58 15.95 8.13
C ASP A 107 -3.61 15.81 9.31
N ARG A 108 -3.31 14.60 9.73
CA ARG A 108 -2.33 14.30 10.78
C ARG A 108 -1.50 13.09 10.43
N LYS A 109 -0.21 13.14 10.82
CA LYS A 109 0.78 12.10 10.61
C LYS A 109 1.50 11.81 11.92
N GLU A 110 1.72 10.54 12.26
CA GLU A 110 2.44 10.14 13.48
C GLU A 110 3.42 9.01 13.19
N GLU A 111 4.58 9.07 13.86
CA GLU A 111 5.58 8.01 13.89
C GLU A 111 5.36 7.16 15.14
N TRP A 112 5.31 5.86 14.96
CA TRP A 112 5.09 4.90 16.04
C TRP A 112 3.95 5.35 16.98
N PRO A 113 2.73 5.54 16.43
CA PRO A 113 1.60 6.06 17.20
C PRO A 113 1.24 5.11 18.36
N SER A 114 0.71 5.67 19.44
CA SER A 114 0.03 4.87 20.44
C SER A 114 -1.34 4.42 19.94
N TRP A 115 -1.91 3.42 20.56
CA TRP A 115 -3.25 2.92 20.25
C TRP A 115 -4.11 2.84 21.50
N THR A 116 -5.30 3.40 21.41
CA THR A 116 -6.38 3.25 22.37
C THR A 116 -7.54 2.61 21.64
N PRO A 117 -7.95 1.40 21.99
CA PRO A 117 -9.12 0.75 21.40
C PRO A 117 -10.37 1.61 21.53
N THR A 118 -11.18 1.60 20.49
CA THR A 118 -12.48 2.28 20.50
C THR A 118 -13.49 1.51 21.36
N ALA A 119 -14.57 2.15 21.79
CA ALA A 119 -15.66 1.49 22.49
C ALA A 119 -16.24 0.32 21.67
N GLY A 120 -16.31 0.46 20.34
CA GLY A 120 -16.75 -0.61 19.44
C GLY A 120 -15.79 -1.79 19.36
N GLU A 121 -14.48 -1.57 19.47
CA GLU A 121 -13.48 -2.64 19.55
C GLU A 121 -13.56 -3.36 20.91
N HIS A 122 -13.69 -2.63 22.00
CA HIS A 122 -13.93 -3.24 23.33
C HIS A 122 -15.23 -4.05 23.40
N ALA A 123 -16.29 -3.61 22.71
CA ALA A 123 -17.55 -4.37 22.65
C ALA A 123 -17.43 -5.69 21.88
N ARG A 124 -16.46 -5.80 20.95
CA ARG A 124 -16.20 -7.03 20.18
C ARG A 124 -15.14 -7.93 20.81
N PHE A 125 -14.21 -7.33 21.55
CA PHE A 125 -13.03 -8.00 22.09
C PHE A 125 -12.78 -7.54 23.53
N ASP A 126 -13.32 -8.25 24.49
CA ASP A 126 -13.30 -7.98 25.94
C ASP A 126 -11.90 -8.07 26.58
N HIS A 127 -10.93 -8.66 25.89
CA HIS A 127 -9.55 -8.82 26.35
C HIS A 127 -8.59 -7.71 25.87
N LEU A 128 -9.09 -6.67 25.17
CA LEU A 128 -8.23 -5.59 24.68
C LEU A 128 -7.70 -4.73 25.83
N PRO A 129 -6.42 -4.33 25.79
CA PRO A 129 -5.87 -3.41 26.77
C PRO A 129 -6.48 -2.01 26.61
N ALA A 130 -6.56 -1.25 27.69
CA ALA A 130 -7.04 0.13 27.63
C ALA A 130 -6.15 1.06 26.79
N PHE A 131 -4.85 0.72 26.67
CA PHE A 131 -3.86 1.53 25.95
C PHE A 131 -2.66 0.67 25.57
N VAL A 132 -2.09 0.91 24.35
CA VAL A 132 -0.82 0.34 23.91
C VAL A 132 0.11 1.47 23.48
N ALA A 133 1.27 1.58 24.12
CA ALA A 133 2.29 2.55 23.73
C ALA A 133 2.81 2.30 22.31
N GLY A 134 3.32 3.34 21.66
CA GLY A 134 3.90 3.24 20.32
C GLY A 134 5.16 2.35 20.28
N GLY A 135 5.16 1.40 19.38
CA GLY A 135 6.25 0.43 19.22
C GLY A 135 5.83 -0.81 18.43
N PRO A 136 6.75 -1.79 18.25
CA PRO A 136 6.53 -2.92 17.33
C PRO A 136 5.46 -3.92 17.81
N LYS A 137 5.04 -3.89 19.08
CA LYS A 137 3.89 -4.65 19.61
C LYS A 137 2.54 -3.99 19.34
N ASN A 138 2.55 -2.71 18.94
CA ASN A 138 1.34 -1.93 18.75
C ASN A 138 0.70 -2.26 17.37
N PRO A 139 -0.61 -2.52 17.31
CA PRO A 139 -1.29 -2.83 16.05
C PRO A 139 -1.29 -1.69 15.03
N MET A 140 -1.03 -0.43 15.45
CA MET A 140 -0.85 0.70 14.55
C MET A 140 0.49 0.70 13.80
N GLY A 141 1.45 -0.14 14.22
CA GLY A 141 2.75 -0.25 13.57
C GLY A 141 3.58 1.02 13.58
N ALA A 142 4.43 1.16 12.55
CA ALA A 142 5.48 2.19 12.51
C ALA A 142 4.99 3.59 12.18
N ARG A 143 3.86 3.74 11.49
CA ARG A 143 3.31 5.05 11.05
C ARG A 143 1.79 5.04 11.06
N GLY A 144 1.21 6.22 11.30
CA GLY A 144 -0.22 6.48 11.14
C GLY A 144 -0.46 7.73 10.29
N LEU A 145 -1.31 7.60 9.26
CA LEU A 145 -1.86 8.69 8.46
C LEU A 145 -3.35 8.79 8.79
N TYR A 146 -3.76 9.90 9.38
CA TYR A 146 -5.12 10.11 9.87
C TYR A 146 -5.95 10.81 8.82
N LEU A 147 -7.10 10.23 8.45
CA LEU A 147 -7.91 10.69 7.34
C LEU A 147 -9.08 11.56 7.82
N TYR A 148 -9.22 12.72 7.20
CA TYR A 148 -10.28 13.69 7.48
C TYR A 148 -11.12 13.96 6.25
N SER A 149 -12.41 14.21 6.43
CA SER A 149 -13.32 14.61 5.36
C SER A 149 -14.18 15.77 5.83
N GLY A 150 -14.22 16.87 5.07
CA GLY A 150 -14.93 18.08 5.47
C GLY A 150 -14.45 18.65 6.82
N GLY A 151 -13.15 18.53 7.14
CA GLY A 151 -12.57 19.00 8.40
C GLY A 151 -12.88 18.12 9.62
N LYS A 152 -13.54 16.99 9.45
CA LYS A 152 -13.88 16.04 10.52
C LYS A 152 -13.04 14.77 10.41
N ASP A 153 -12.57 14.27 11.55
CA ASP A 153 -11.91 12.97 11.64
C ASP A 153 -12.89 11.86 11.20
N THR A 154 -12.51 11.11 10.18
CA THR A 154 -13.33 10.02 9.65
C THR A 154 -13.32 8.76 10.51
N GLY A 155 -12.40 8.66 11.47
CA GLY A 155 -12.10 7.40 12.17
C GLY A 155 -11.21 6.45 11.37
N TYR A 156 -11.02 6.67 10.04
CA TYR A 156 -10.17 5.83 9.21
C TYR A 156 -8.71 6.28 9.23
N ARG A 157 -7.83 5.31 9.16
CA ARG A 157 -6.37 5.49 9.16
C ARG A 157 -5.73 4.62 8.09
N ILE A 158 -4.64 5.11 7.52
CA ILE A 158 -3.66 4.25 6.83
C ILE A 158 -2.49 4.09 7.79
N HIS A 159 -2.15 2.86 8.18
CA HIS A 159 -1.15 2.63 9.20
C HIS A 159 -0.37 1.33 9.00
N GLY A 160 0.72 1.16 9.73
CA GLY A 160 1.49 -0.08 9.77
C GLY A 160 0.75 -1.23 10.45
N THR A 161 1.42 -2.35 10.62
CA THR A 161 0.84 -3.50 11.34
C THR A 161 1.92 -4.31 12.04
N ASN A 162 1.53 -4.97 13.12
CA ASN A 162 2.30 -6.04 13.76
C ASN A 162 1.83 -7.45 13.31
N GLN A 163 0.97 -7.51 12.29
CA GLN A 163 0.39 -8.73 11.73
C GLN A 163 0.51 -8.74 10.19
N PRO A 164 1.74 -8.77 9.63
CA PRO A 164 1.95 -8.67 8.19
C PRO A 164 1.39 -9.84 7.38
N GLU A 165 1.10 -10.99 8.03
CA GLU A 165 0.49 -12.18 7.43
C GLU A 165 -0.93 -11.95 6.87
N TYR A 166 -1.57 -10.83 7.24
CA TYR A 166 -2.90 -10.47 6.74
C TYR A 166 -2.87 -9.54 5.52
N ILE A 167 -1.70 -9.13 5.02
CA ILE A 167 -1.63 -8.35 3.78
C ILE A 167 -2.27 -9.13 2.62
N GLY A 168 -3.13 -8.47 1.86
CA GLY A 168 -3.96 -9.07 0.82
C GLY A 168 -5.30 -9.63 1.30
N ARG A 169 -5.61 -9.54 2.59
CA ARG A 169 -6.86 -10.08 3.17
C ARG A 169 -7.81 -8.99 3.64
N ALA A 170 -9.08 -9.35 3.82
CA ALA A 170 -10.06 -8.56 4.56
C ALA A 170 -10.14 -9.09 5.98
N ILE A 171 -9.98 -8.23 6.98
CA ILE A 171 -10.12 -8.56 8.40
C ILE A 171 -10.80 -7.40 9.14
N SER A 172 -11.52 -7.71 10.20
CA SER A 172 -12.64 -7.02 10.84
C SER A 172 -12.44 -5.64 11.48
N SER A 173 -11.48 -4.79 11.12
CA SER A 173 -11.33 -3.48 11.78
C SER A 173 -11.16 -2.32 10.81
N GLY A 174 -12.11 -1.83 10.13
CA GLY A 174 -12.22 -0.58 9.35
C GLY A 174 -10.97 0.10 8.72
N CYS A 175 -9.81 0.04 9.36
CA CYS A 175 -8.58 0.72 8.93
C CYS A 175 -7.84 0.03 7.77
N ILE A 176 -7.03 0.79 7.08
CA ILE A 176 -6.17 0.35 5.97
C ILE A 176 -4.79 0.06 6.54
N ARG A 177 -4.38 -1.23 6.54
CA ARG A 177 -3.10 -1.65 7.12
C ARG A 177 -2.09 -1.97 6.02
N MET A 178 -0.85 -1.61 6.26
CA MET A 178 0.31 -1.87 5.40
C MET A 178 1.39 -2.60 6.20
N THR A 179 2.37 -3.22 5.54
CA THR A 179 3.59 -3.61 6.25
C THR A 179 4.26 -2.37 6.84
N ASN A 180 5.08 -2.55 7.89
CA ASN A 180 5.77 -1.41 8.49
C ASN A 180 6.76 -0.75 7.53
N GLU A 181 7.42 -1.53 6.69
CA GLU A 181 8.34 -1.07 5.66
C GLU A 181 7.61 -0.19 4.62
N ASP A 182 6.45 -0.62 4.18
CA ASP A 182 5.68 0.07 3.15
C ASP A 182 5.01 1.34 3.67
N VAL A 183 4.51 1.32 4.91
CA VAL A 183 3.92 2.53 5.50
C VAL A 183 4.98 3.58 5.81
N ILE A 184 6.22 3.19 6.15
CA ILE A 184 7.34 4.14 6.31
C ILE A 184 7.66 4.80 4.96
N ASP A 185 7.74 4.02 3.87
CA ASP A 185 7.98 4.55 2.52
C ASP A 185 6.85 5.51 2.09
N LEU A 186 5.59 5.12 2.26
CA LEU A 186 4.44 5.97 1.93
C LEU A 186 4.43 7.26 2.78
N TYR A 187 4.65 7.13 4.09
CA TYR A 187 4.69 8.26 5.02
C TYR A 187 5.70 9.32 4.62
N ASN A 188 6.88 8.91 4.17
CA ASN A 188 7.94 9.83 3.77
C ASN A 188 7.60 10.61 2.48
N ARG A 189 6.70 10.09 1.64
CA ARG A 189 6.23 10.74 0.40
C ARG A 189 5.04 11.67 0.65
N VAL A 190 4.22 11.35 1.62
CA VAL A 190 2.93 11.99 1.89
C VAL A 190 3.11 13.25 2.74
N LYS A 191 2.40 14.32 2.37
CA LYS A 191 2.31 15.57 3.14
C LYS A 191 0.94 15.70 3.79
N VAL A 192 0.84 16.51 4.84
CA VAL A 192 -0.46 16.97 5.34
C VAL A 192 -1.17 17.72 4.20
N GLY A 193 -2.46 17.46 4.02
CA GLY A 193 -3.26 17.91 2.87
C GLY A 193 -3.26 16.95 1.68
N THR A 194 -2.48 15.86 1.70
CA THR A 194 -2.52 14.85 0.63
C THR A 194 -3.93 14.27 0.49
N ILE A 195 -4.44 14.28 -0.74
CA ILE A 195 -5.77 13.72 -1.06
C ILE A 195 -5.71 12.19 -1.06
N VAL A 196 -6.72 11.59 -0.45
CA VAL A 196 -6.93 10.14 -0.39
C VAL A 196 -8.29 9.82 -0.99
N ILE A 197 -8.31 9.01 -2.03
CA ILE A 197 -9.52 8.52 -2.68
C ILE A 197 -9.68 7.04 -2.36
N VAL A 198 -10.76 6.68 -1.67
CA VAL A 198 -11.11 5.29 -1.38
C VAL A 198 -12.19 4.85 -2.35
N LEU A 199 -11.87 3.85 -3.16
CA LEU A 199 -12.76 3.32 -4.19
C LEU A 199 -13.81 2.38 -3.56
N PRO A 200 -15.05 2.37 -4.06
CA PRO A 200 -16.05 1.39 -3.65
C PRO A 200 -15.59 -0.04 -3.98
N ALA A 201 -15.82 -0.97 -3.07
CA ALA A 201 -15.36 -2.37 -3.20
C ALA A 201 -15.87 -3.11 -4.46
N SER A 202 -16.98 -2.67 -5.06
CA SER A 202 -17.69 -3.38 -6.12
C SER A 202 -17.45 -2.88 -7.54
N ARG A 203 -16.57 -1.88 -7.78
CA ARG A 203 -16.59 -1.19 -9.08
C ARG A 203 -15.33 -1.26 -9.94
N TRP A 204 -14.20 -1.75 -9.46
CA TRP A 204 -12.97 -1.66 -10.24
C TRP A 204 -12.17 -2.96 -10.18
N THR A 205 -12.30 -3.78 -11.19
CA THR A 205 -11.24 -4.69 -11.55
C THR A 205 -10.25 -3.89 -12.40
N PHE A 206 -9.06 -3.59 -11.87
CA PHE A 206 -7.90 -3.40 -12.74
C PHE A 206 -7.75 -4.76 -13.44
N GLY A 207 -8.11 -4.84 -14.71
CA GLY A 207 -7.98 -6.08 -15.46
C GLY A 207 -6.54 -6.60 -15.29
N PRO A 208 -6.32 -7.89 -15.00
CA PRO A 208 -5.00 -8.45 -15.15
C PRO A 208 -4.57 -8.15 -16.58
N HIS A 209 -3.31 -7.74 -16.78
CA HIS A 209 -2.73 -7.61 -18.10
C HIS A 209 -3.24 -8.80 -18.94
N ALA A 210 -3.97 -8.49 -20.00
CA ALA A 210 -4.42 -9.49 -20.95
C ALA A 210 -3.17 -10.17 -21.52
N THR A 211 -2.76 -11.26 -20.90
CA THR A 211 -1.90 -12.24 -21.55
C THR A 211 -2.75 -12.81 -22.68
N GLY A 212 -2.48 -12.34 -23.91
CA GLY A 212 -3.13 -12.84 -25.09
C GLY A 212 -3.03 -14.37 -25.13
N ARG A 213 -4.17 -15.03 -25.00
CA ARG A 213 -4.28 -16.42 -25.45
C ARG A 213 -4.31 -16.35 -26.95
N PRO A 214 -3.44 -17.05 -27.67
CA PRO A 214 -3.65 -17.27 -29.08
C PRO A 214 -4.89 -18.16 -29.25
N ASN A 215 -5.82 -17.67 -30.03
CA ASN A 215 -6.97 -18.46 -30.46
C ASN A 215 -6.45 -19.67 -31.23
N ALA A 216 -6.86 -20.86 -30.81
CA ALA A 216 -6.79 -22.10 -31.60
C ALA A 216 -7.88 -22.07 -32.64
#